data_7364400b7eaf052a1ee9713517ab009d
#
_entry.id   7364400b7eaf052a1ee9713517ab009d
#
_cell.length_a   1.000
_cell.length_b   1.000
_cell.length_c   1.000
_cell.angle_alpha   90.00
_cell.angle_beta   90.00
_cell.angle_gamma   90.00
#
_symmetry.space_group_name_H-M   'P 1'
#
loop_
_entity.id
_entity.type
_entity.pdbx_description
1 polymer ?
#
loop_
_entity_poly.entity_id
_entity_poly.type
_entity_poly.pdbx_seq_one_letter_code
_entity_poly.pdbx_strand_id
1 'polypeptide(L)'
;MKNSFYKLLLIPFFLLTSLGAIAEELNVSAQEIQLNKETKITYATGNVQISDNKKNIIFTDKAEYNKVNELVRSFGETDIITSQKFRIQGEDIFFDNKKQVIYSNTKSVITDINGNKIYTEMFNYLTEKNMFFSQGEVKVVDNRNNEYLFSEVYIDERKRKIVGSDVRSFFNDPSFKTNDKNEPRFFANSAYIDDEGVTFDKGVFTTCQYREGKKCPPWALQAKKIKHSKAKKTVYYEKALLKIYDFPIFYFPKFFHPGPTVKRRSGF
;
A
#
# COMPACT_ATOMS: atom_id res chain seq x y z
N MET A 1 -33.20 -71.37 28.98
CA MET A 1 -32.02 -70.54 29.13
C MET A 1 -32.10 -69.41 28.10
N LYS A 2 -32.50 -68.20 28.53
CA LYS A 2 -32.67 -67.04 27.66
C LYS A 2 -31.55 -66.02 28.04
N ASN A 3 -30.60 -65.84 27.16
CA ASN A 3 -29.59 -64.80 27.31
C ASN A 3 -30.15 -63.50 26.77
N SER A 4 -30.32 -62.50 27.66
CA SER A 4 -30.68 -61.12 27.33
C SER A 4 -29.41 -60.29 27.10
N PHE A 5 -29.16 -59.86 25.85
CA PHE A 5 -28.12 -58.98 25.52
C PHE A 5 -28.59 -57.53 25.73
N TYR A 6 -28.07 -56.85 26.73
CA TYR A 6 -28.23 -55.41 26.89
C TYR A 6 -27.26 -54.69 25.91
N LYS A 7 -27.81 -54.05 24.86
CA LYS A 7 -27.07 -53.12 24.01
C LYS A 7 -26.93 -51.79 24.78
N LEU A 8 -25.73 -51.54 25.25
CA LEU A 8 -25.34 -50.24 25.83
C LEU A 8 -25.21 -49.22 24.68
N LEU A 9 -26.17 -48.30 24.60
CA LEU A 9 -26.15 -47.19 23.61
C LEU A 9 -25.22 -46.10 24.14
N LEU A 10 -23.96 -46.06 23.66
CA LEU A 10 -23.03 -44.95 23.89
C LEU A 10 -23.48 -43.75 23.05
N ILE A 11 -24.13 -42.78 23.66
CA ILE A 11 -24.40 -41.48 23.06
C ILE A 11 -23.09 -40.67 23.12
N PRO A 12 -22.46 -40.25 22.00
CA PRO A 12 -21.34 -39.35 22.06
C PRO A 12 -21.84 -37.98 22.50
N PHE A 13 -21.43 -37.56 23.69
CA PHE A 13 -21.62 -36.22 24.19
C PHE A 13 -20.73 -35.27 23.36
N PHE A 14 -21.32 -34.68 22.35
CA PHE A 14 -20.66 -33.68 21.52
C PHE A 14 -20.55 -32.38 22.35
N LEU A 15 -19.38 -32.16 22.98
CA LEU A 15 -19.07 -30.89 23.63
C LEU A 15 -18.96 -29.84 22.51
N LEU A 16 -20.02 -29.05 22.27
CA LEU A 16 -19.94 -27.79 21.54
C LEU A 16 -19.12 -26.82 22.40
N THR A 17 -17.82 -26.81 22.18
CA THR A 17 -17.01 -25.69 22.61
C THR A 17 -17.38 -24.50 21.73
N SER A 18 -18.21 -23.59 22.24
CA SER A 18 -18.37 -22.26 21.69
C SER A 18 -16.98 -21.62 21.73
N LEU A 19 -16.32 -21.54 20.57
CA LEU A 19 -15.21 -20.61 20.38
C LEU A 19 -15.82 -19.20 20.52
N GLY A 20 -15.85 -18.69 21.76
CA GLY A 20 -16.05 -17.28 21.99
C GLY A 20 -14.92 -16.56 21.26
N ALA A 21 -15.26 -15.70 20.32
CA ALA A 21 -14.30 -14.75 19.77
C ALA A 21 -13.76 -13.96 20.97
N ILE A 22 -12.52 -14.22 21.35
CA ILE A 22 -11.84 -13.43 22.37
C ILE A 22 -11.62 -12.07 21.70
N ALA A 23 -12.37 -11.05 22.15
CA ALA A 23 -12.11 -9.68 21.74
C ALA A 23 -10.64 -9.37 22.07
N GLU A 24 -9.88 -8.93 21.09
CA GLU A 24 -8.48 -8.57 21.29
C GLU A 24 -8.43 -7.36 22.23
N GLU A 25 -7.75 -7.50 23.36
CA GLU A 25 -7.68 -6.48 24.40
C GLU A 25 -6.80 -5.32 23.94
N LEU A 26 -7.36 -4.09 23.91
CA LEU A 26 -6.62 -2.87 23.65
C LEU A 26 -6.03 -2.31 24.94
N ASN A 27 -4.74 -2.03 24.94
CA ASN A 27 -4.08 -1.32 26.01
C ASN A 27 -4.12 0.17 25.73
N VAL A 28 -4.70 0.95 26.67
CA VAL A 28 -4.81 2.41 26.59
C VAL A 28 -4.04 3.03 27.73
N SER A 29 -3.13 3.97 27.41
CA SER A 29 -2.40 4.81 28.37
C SER A 29 -2.60 6.27 27.98
N ALA A 30 -2.85 7.15 28.99
CA ALA A 30 -3.05 8.58 28.80
C ALA A 30 -2.79 9.32 30.14
N GLN A 31 -2.68 10.63 30.09
CA GLN A 31 -2.59 11.45 31.32
C GLN A 31 -3.91 11.45 32.09
N GLU A 32 -5.03 11.49 31.35
CA GLU A 32 -6.37 11.45 31.92
C GLU A 32 -7.24 10.46 31.15
N ILE A 33 -7.98 9.62 31.90
CA ILE A 33 -8.94 8.66 31.35
C ILE A 33 -10.27 8.83 32.10
N GLN A 34 -11.32 9.17 31.35
CA GLN A 34 -12.69 9.32 31.87
C GLN A 34 -13.59 8.24 31.25
N LEU A 35 -14.33 7.52 32.10
CA LEU A 35 -15.29 6.52 31.66
C LEU A 35 -16.72 7.05 31.86
N ASN A 36 -17.46 7.19 30.77
CA ASN A 36 -18.91 7.38 30.82
C ASN A 36 -19.60 6.00 30.91
N LYS A 37 -20.17 5.72 32.09
CA LYS A 37 -20.80 4.42 32.39
C LYS A 37 -22.10 4.19 31.60
N GLU A 38 -22.82 5.26 31.25
CA GLU A 38 -24.10 5.18 30.54
C GLU A 38 -23.88 4.87 29.04
N THR A 39 -22.98 5.62 28.40
CA THR A 39 -22.67 5.44 26.96
C THR A 39 -21.63 4.35 26.71
N LYS A 40 -20.94 3.87 27.75
CA LYS A 40 -19.81 2.94 27.67
C LYS A 40 -18.66 3.45 26.79
N ILE A 41 -18.52 4.78 26.73
CA ILE A 41 -17.41 5.45 26.01
C ILE A 41 -16.34 5.81 27.02
N THR A 42 -15.11 5.48 26.70
CA THR A 42 -13.91 5.91 27.42
C THR A 42 -13.27 7.05 26.65
N TYR A 43 -13.04 8.18 27.30
CA TYR A 43 -12.31 9.33 26.77
C TYR A 43 -10.89 9.29 27.35
N ALA A 44 -9.90 9.43 26.50
CA ALA A 44 -8.49 9.53 26.87
C ALA A 44 -7.92 10.85 26.36
N THR A 45 -7.20 11.58 27.20
CA THR A 45 -6.59 12.87 26.86
C THR A 45 -5.17 12.98 27.41
N GLY A 46 -4.32 13.67 26.66
CA GLY A 46 -2.93 13.95 26.97
C GLY A 46 -2.00 12.74 26.75
N ASN A 47 -1.14 12.82 25.73
CA ASN A 47 -0.17 11.78 25.40
C ASN A 47 -0.79 10.37 25.31
N VAL A 48 -1.92 10.26 24.62
CA VAL A 48 -2.65 9.00 24.49
C VAL A 48 -1.85 8.01 23.66
N GLN A 49 -1.64 6.82 24.22
CA GLN A 49 -1.06 5.69 23.51
C GLN A 49 -2.05 4.52 23.55
N ILE A 50 -2.41 3.99 22.39
CA ILE A 50 -3.29 2.82 22.27
C ILE A 50 -2.52 1.74 21.50
N SER A 51 -2.47 0.53 22.06
CA SER A 51 -1.80 -0.59 21.41
C SER A 51 -2.66 -1.84 21.40
N ASP A 52 -2.55 -2.60 20.30
CA ASP A 52 -3.13 -3.93 20.18
C ASP A 52 -2.11 -5.02 20.53
N ASN A 53 -2.56 -6.26 20.58
CA ASN A 53 -1.70 -7.43 20.84
C ASN A 53 -0.74 -7.75 19.68
N LYS A 54 -0.94 -7.17 18.48
CA LYS A 54 -0.09 -7.32 17.31
C LYS A 54 1.05 -6.30 17.26
N LYS A 55 1.13 -5.41 18.26
CA LYS A 55 2.12 -4.34 18.37
C LYS A 55 1.90 -3.20 17.35
N ASN A 56 0.66 -2.98 16.90
CA ASN A 56 0.31 -1.70 16.32
C ASN A 56 0.12 -0.70 17.44
N ILE A 57 0.67 0.49 17.30
CA ILE A 57 0.63 1.53 18.33
C ILE A 57 0.12 2.82 17.72
N ILE A 58 -0.89 3.42 18.33
CA ILE A 58 -1.49 4.70 17.96
C ILE A 58 -1.07 5.74 19.01
N PHE A 59 -0.53 6.86 18.59
CA PHE A 59 -0.21 8.02 19.39
C PHE A 59 -1.08 9.19 18.96
N THR A 60 -1.73 9.86 19.91
CA THR A 60 -2.57 11.03 19.67
C THR A 60 -2.73 11.83 20.98
N ASP A 61 -3.23 13.05 20.90
CA ASP A 61 -3.51 13.82 22.12
C ASP A 61 -4.88 13.53 22.71
N LYS A 62 -5.82 13.05 21.89
CA LYS A 62 -7.17 12.75 22.33
C LYS A 62 -7.76 11.58 21.58
N ALA A 63 -8.41 10.67 22.31
CA ALA A 63 -9.11 9.53 21.72
C ALA A 63 -10.40 9.20 22.46
N GLU A 64 -11.34 8.61 21.76
CA GLU A 64 -12.53 7.96 22.27
C GLU A 64 -12.47 6.46 21.97
N TYR A 65 -12.82 5.65 22.95
CA TYR A 65 -13.02 4.21 22.78
C TYR A 65 -14.44 3.83 23.16
N ASN A 66 -15.23 3.44 22.19
CA ASN A 66 -16.57 2.90 22.39
C ASN A 66 -16.49 1.38 22.61
N LYS A 67 -16.75 0.93 23.86
CA LYS A 67 -16.66 -0.49 24.25
C LYS A 67 -17.76 -1.38 23.62
N VAL A 68 -18.87 -0.80 23.15
CA VAL A 68 -20.00 -1.58 22.58
C VAL A 68 -19.68 -2.06 21.18
N ASN A 69 -19.17 -1.17 20.34
CA ASN A 69 -18.80 -1.49 18.96
C ASN A 69 -17.29 -1.72 18.79
N GLU A 70 -16.51 -1.57 19.88
CA GLU A 70 -15.06 -1.73 19.91
C GLU A 70 -14.34 -0.82 18.91
N LEU A 71 -14.84 0.41 18.78
CA LEU A 71 -14.31 1.42 17.89
C LEU A 71 -13.50 2.45 18.66
N VAL A 72 -12.26 2.64 18.26
CA VAL A 72 -11.42 3.77 18.68
C VAL A 72 -11.52 4.87 17.64
N ARG A 73 -11.60 6.12 18.06
CA ARG A 73 -11.45 7.30 17.24
C ARG A 73 -10.40 8.21 17.86
N SER A 74 -9.40 8.59 17.10
CA SER A 74 -8.48 9.66 17.47
C SER A 74 -9.00 11.02 16.97
N PHE A 75 -8.56 12.09 17.60
CA PHE A 75 -8.90 13.47 17.24
C PHE A 75 -7.63 14.28 17.04
N GLY A 76 -7.57 15.00 15.91
CA GLY A 76 -6.39 15.76 15.53
C GLY A 76 -5.23 14.91 15.06
N GLU A 77 -4.03 15.44 15.14
CA GLU A 77 -2.82 14.75 14.69
C GLU A 77 -2.64 13.40 15.36
N THR A 78 -2.46 12.39 14.55
CA THR A 78 -2.33 11.01 15.00
C THR A 78 -1.17 10.36 14.27
N ASP A 79 -0.35 9.63 15.00
CA ASP A 79 0.82 8.91 14.53
C ASP A 79 0.65 7.42 14.86
N ILE A 80 0.72 6.55 13.87
CA ILE A 80 0.58 5.11 14.05
C ILE A 80 1.86 4.43 13.63
N ILE A 81 2.33 3.51 14.45
CA ILE A 81 3.42 2.60 14.08
C ILE A 81 2.84 1.21 13.97
N THR A 82 2.86 0.63 12.76
CA THR A 82 2.37 -0.71 12.53
C THR A 82 3.35 -1.77 13.03
N SER A 83 2.86 -3.00 13.20
CA SER A 83 3.69 -4.16 13.56
C SER A 83 4.84 -4.42 12.58
N GLN A 84 4.71 -3.96 11.34
CA GLN A 84 5.72 -4.05 10.29
C GLN A 84 6.59 -2.77 10.20
N LYS A 85 6.47 -1.86 11.18
CA LYS A 85 7.23 -0.60 11.29
C LYS A 85 6.92 0.44 10.19
N PHE A 86 5.77 0.36 9.55
CA PHE A 86 5.26 1.49 8.77
C PHE A 86 4.76 2.57 9.73
N ARG A 87 4.99 3.81 9.38
CA ARG A 87 4.49 4.97 10.12
C ARG A 87 3.35 5.60 9.33
N ILE A 88 2.18 5.74 9.93
CA ILE A 88 1.01 6.39 9.34
C ILE A 88 0.73 7.66 10.12
N GLN A 89 0.68 8.79 9.43
CA GLN A 89 0.39 10.10 10.02
C GLN A 89 -0.85 10.69 9.35
N GLY A 90 -1.76 11.20 10.14
CA GLY A 90 -3.01 11.80 9.66
C GLY A 90 -3.87 12.31 10.79
N GLU A 91 -5.07 12.75 10.44
CA GLU A 91 -6.06 13.23 11.40
C GLU A 91 -7.30 12.32 11.36
N ASP A 92 -8.09 12.35 12.45
CA ASP A 92 -9.36 11.61 12.53
C ASP A 92 -9.24 10.15 12.09
N ILE A 93 -8.36 9.41 12.76
CA ILE A 93 -8.12 8.01 12.46
C ILE A 93 -9.02 7.13 13.32
N PHE A 94 -9.58 6.11 12.72
CA PHE A 94 -10.43 5.11 13.34
C PHE A 94 -9.74 3.76 13.41
N PHE A 95 -9.90 3.04 14.52
CA PHE A 95 -9.53 1.64 14.63
C PHE A 95 -10.76 0.82 15.02
N ASP A 96 -11.29 0.05 14.08
CA ASP A 96 -12.35 -0.95 14.32
C ASP A 96 -11.68 -2.24 14.80
N ASN A 97 -11.70 -2.46 16.12
CA ASN A 97 -11.05 -3.62 16.74
C ASN A 97 -11.79 -4.93 16.42
N LYS A 98 -13.11 -4.89 16.17
CA LYS A 98 -13.86 -6.09 15.74
C LYS A 98 -13.47 -6.54 14.34
N LYS A 99 -13.29 -5.58 13.42
CA LYS A 99 -12.92 -5.86 12.03
C LYS A 99 -11.43 -5.90 11.81
N GLN A 100 -10.65 -5.52 12.81
CA GLN A 100 -9.19 -5.41 12.72
C GLN A 100 -8.73 -4.51 11.58
N VAL A 101 -9.35 -3.31 11.49
CA VAL A 101 -9.09 -2.32 10.43
C VAL A 101 -8.80 -0.95 11.05
N ILE A 102 -7.67 -0.37 10.69
CA ILE A 102 -7.37 1.05 10.91
C ILE A 102 -7.69 1.79 9.62
N TYR A 103 -8.43 2.89 9.71
CA TYR A 103 -8.82 3.65 8.52
C TYR A 103 -8.96 5.14 8.80
N SER A 104 -8.82 5.93 7.75
CA SER A 104 -9.17 7.35 7.73
C SER A 104 -9.73 7.74 6.36
N ASN A 105 -10.62 8.72 6.36
CA ASN A 105 -11.15 9.35 5.14
C ASN A 105 -10.59 10.77 4.96
N THR A 106 -9.45 11.06 5.59
CA THR A 106 -8.75 12.34 5.51
C THR A 106 -7.32 12.12 4.99
N LYS A 107 -6.70 13.22 4.57
CA LYS A 107 -5.30 13.19 4.10
C LYS A 107 -4.38 12.53 5.09
N SER A 108 -3.63 11.57 4.60
CA SER A 108 -2.69 10.82 5.42
C SER A 108 -1.37 10.60 4.68
N VAL A 109 -0.29 10.45 5.45
CA VAL A 109 1.04 10.15 4.93
C VAL A 109 1.53 8.86 5.56
N ILE A 110 1.84 7.88 4.73
CA ILE A 110 2.42 6.62 5.16
C ILE A 110 3.89 6.59 4.76
N THR A 111 4.76 6.29 5.71
CA THR A 111 6.20 6.15 5.47
C THR A 111 6.60 4.71 5.70
N ASP A 112 7.24 4.08 4.70
CA ASP A 112 7.75 2.73 4.83
C ASP A 112 9.13 2.70 5.50
N ILE A 113 9.64 1.49 5.76
CA ILE A 113 10.95 1.28 6.40
C ILE A 113 12.15 1.78 5.57
N ASN A 114 11.96 2.04 4.27
CA ASN A 114 13.00 2.54 3.36
C ASN A 114 12.91 4.07 3.16
N GLY A 115 11.96 4.73 3.84
CA GLY A 115 11.74 6.17 3.73
C GLY A 115 10.89 6.58 2.52
N ASN A 116 10.28 5.64 1.79
CA ASN A 116 9.30 5.99 0.76
C ASN A 116 8.04 6.54 1.42
N LYS A 117 7.48 7.61 0.84
CA LYS A 117 6.29 8.26 1.35
C LYS A 117 5.10 8.05 0.43
N ILE A 118 3.97 7.68 1.00
CA ILE A 118 2.70 7.50 0.32
C ILE A 118 1.74 8.55 0.85
N TYR A 119 1.29 9.43 -0.02
CA TYR A 119 0.29 10.47 0.26
C TYR A 119 -1.05 9.98 -0.27
N THR A 120 -2.09 10.07 0.54
CA THR A 120 -3.41 9.57 0.20
C THR A 120 -4.51 10.43 0.82
N GLU A 121 -5.69 10.46 0.17
CA GLU A 121 -6.89 11.13 0.67
C GLU A 121 -7.69 10.24 1.63
N MET A 122 -7.52 8.93 1.52
CA MET A 122 -8.15 7.94 2.39
C MET A 122 -7.36 6.65 2.42
N PHE A 123 -7.43 5.89 3.52
CA PHE A 123 -6.83 4.57 3.57
C PHE A 123 -7.61 3.60 4.44
N ASN A 124 -7.40 2.31 4.18
CA ASN A 124 -7.75 1.20 5.04
C ASN A 124 -6.52 0.32 5.26
N TYR A 125 -6.22 0.00 6.51
CA TYR A 125 -5.15 -0.91 6.89
C TYR A 125 -5.72 -2.11 7.66
N LEU A 126 -5.65 -3.28 7.05
CA LEU A 126 -6.08 -4.54 7.63
C LEU A 126 -4.96 -5.09 8.53
N THR A 127 -5.08 -4.92 9.84
CA THR A 127 -4.01 -5.25 10.81
C THR A 127 -3.67 -6.73 10.83
N GLU A 128 -4.66 -7.63 10.65
CA GLU A 128 -4.43 -9.08 10.58
C GLU A 128 -3.62 -9.51 9.37
N LYS A 129 -3.84 -8.87 8.24
CA LYS A 129 -3.23 -9.22 6.96
C LYS A 129 -1.96 -8.42 6.68
N ASN A 130 -1.71 -7.34 7.43
CA ASN A 130 -0.71 -6.32 7.13
C ASN A 130 -0.86 -5.80 5.68
N MET A 131 -2.10 -5.47 5.32
CA MET A 131 -2.45 -5.01 3.99
C MET A 131 -3.00 -3.59 4.06
N PHE A 132 -2.40 -2.71 3.30
CA PHE A 132 -2.86 -1.35 3.09
C PHE A 132 -3.61 -1.25 1.77
N PHE A 133 -4.68 -0.51 1.77
CA PHE A 133 -5.47 -0.16 0.59
C PHE A 133 -5.78 1.33 0.60
N SER A 134 -5.64 1.96 -0.55
CA SER A 134 -6.08 3.33 -0.77
C SER A 134 -6.68 3.50 -2.16
N GLN A 135 -7.68 4.35 -2.26
CA GLN A 135 -8.38 4.70 -3.48
C GLN A 135 -8.50 6.22 -3.59
N GLY A 136 -8.57 6.72 -4.82
CA GLY A 136 -8.51 8.13 -5.15
C GLY A 136 -7.11 8.53 -5.63
N GLU A 137 -6.72 9.76 -5.41
CA GLU A 137 -5.37 10.21 -5.77
C GLU A 137 -4.36 9.71 -4.74
N VAL A 138 -3.52 8.75 -5.14
CA VAL A 138 -2.43 8.23 -4.32
C VAL A 138 -1.10 8.61 -4.97
N LYS A 139 -0.28 9.37 -4.24
CA LYS A 139 1.06 9.76 -4.68
C LYS A 139 2.11 9.04 -3.83
N VAL A 140 2.98 8.29 -4.47
CA VAL A 140 4.14 7.65 -3.84
C VAL A 140 5.40 8.42 -4.26
N VAL A 141 6.23 8.77 -3.29
CA VAL A 141 7.54 9.38 -3.51
C VAL A 141 8.58 8.45 -2.93
N ASP A 142 9.46 7.92 -3.78
CA ASP A 142 10.53 7.04 -3.32
C ASP A 142 11.72 7.82 -2.72
N ASN A 143 12.66 7.11 -2.12
CA ASN A 143 13.85 7.68 -1.49
C ASN A 143 14.84 8.35 -2.48
N ARG A 144 14.56 8.29 -3.80
CA ARG A 144 15.29 8.99 -4.87
C ARG A 144 14.50 10.13 -5.49
N ASN A 145 13.38 10.54 -4.85
CA ASN A 145 12.44 11.56 -5.31
C ASN A 145 11.74 11.23 -6.65
N ASN A 146 11.66 9.97 -7.05
CA ASN A 146 10.78 9.58 -8.14
C ASN A 146 9.34 9.60 -7.64
N GLU A 147 8.44 10.08 -8.47
CA GLU A 147 7.02 10.20 -8.15
C GLU A 147 6.20 9.18 -8.95
N TYR A 148 5.27 8.55 -8.25
CA TYR A 148 4.33 7.59 -8.82
C TYR A 148 2.92 7.98 -8.37
N LEU A 149 2.05 8.23 -9.32
CA LEU A 149 0.64 8.52 -9.07
C LEU A 149 -0.19 7.31 -9.44
N PHE A 150 -1.20 7.01 -8.62
CA PHE A 150 -2.13 5.88 -8.82
C PHE A 150 -3.55 6.38 -8.56
N SER A 151 -4.54 5.76 -9.20
CA SER A 151 -5.96 5.92 -8.84
C SER A 151 -6.38 4.98 -7.71
N GLU A 152 -5.64 3.89 -7.53
CA GLU A 152 -5.88 2.87 -6.52
C GLU A 152 -4.59 2.11 -6.24
N VAL A 153 -4.33 1.78 -4.97
CA VAL A 153 -3.15 1.02 -4.57
C VAL A 153 -3.47 0.02 -3.47
N TYR A 154 -2.91 -1.18 -3.61
CA TYR A 154 -2.87 -2.25 -2.60
C TYR A 154 -1.43 -2.54 -2.26
N ILE A 155 -1.11 -2.60 -0.97
CA ILE A 155 0.23 -2.93 -0.47
C ILE A 155 0.12 -4.08 0.50
N ASP A 156 0.81 -5.19 0.19
CA ASP A 156 1.06 -6.29 1.12
C ASP A 156 2.42 -6.07 1.77
N GLU A 157 2.43 -5.58 3.00
CA GLU A 157 3.66 -5.23 3.73
C GLU A 157 4.54 -6.46 3.99
N ARG A 158 3.95 -7.62 4.28
CA ARG A 158 4.70 -8.85 4.56
C ARG A 158 5.42 -9.37 3.32
N LYS A 159 4.74 -9.33 2.18
CA LYS A 159 5.28 -9.81 0.91
C LYS A 159 6.01 -8.74 0.13
N ARG A 160 6.00 -7.49 0.60
CA ARG A 160 6.56 -6.34 -0.08
C ARG A 160 6.04 -6.19 -1.51
N LYS A 161 4.74 -6.41 -1.67
CA LYS A 161 4.07 -6.35 -2.97
C LYS A 161 3.16 -5.14 -3.04
N ILE A 162 3.26 -4.42 -4.15
CA ILE A 162 2.40 -3.28 -4.45
C ILE A 162 1.71 -3.56 -5.77
N VAL A 163 0.40 -3.35 -5.79
CA VAL A 163 -0.41 -3.38 -7.02
C VAL A 163 -1.15 -2.06 -7.11
N GLY A 164 -1.06 -1.40 -8.26
CA GLY A 164 -1.75 -0.13 -8.47
C GLY A 164 -2.28 0.01 -9.89
N SER A 165 -3.31 0.84 -10.05
CA SER A 165 -3.95 1.15 -11.32
C SER A 165 -3.74 2.60 -11.74
N ASP A 166 -3.88 2.87 -13.06
CA ASP A 166 -3.74 4.18 -13.70
C ASP A 166 -2.42 4.89 -13.34
N VAL A 167 -1.34 4.15 -13.52
CA VAL A 167 -0.02 4.56 -13.06
C VAL A 167 0.57 5.66 -13.91
N ARG A 168 1.03 6.74 -13.28
CA ARG A 168 1.84 7.81 -13.88
C ARG A 168 3.11 7.95 -13.08
N SER A 169 4.25 7.76 -13.70
CA SER A 169 5.54 7.84 -13.01
C SER A 169 6.40 8.93 -13.62
N PHE A 170 7.03 9.73 -12.76
CA PHE A 170 7.96 10.78 -13.11
C PHE A 170 9.30 10.48 -12.44
N PHE A 171 10.34 10.29 -13.26
CA PHE A 171 11.65 9.89 -12.77
C PHE A 171 12.53 11.12 -12.58
N ASN A 172 12.67 11.54 -11.33
CA ASN A 172 13.48 12.71 -10.94
C ASN A 172 14.92 12.31 -10.59
N ASP A 173 15.21 11.04 -10.36
CA ASP A 173 16.56 10.53 -10.14
C ASP A 173 17.46 10.90 -11.34
N PRO A 174 18.60 11.57 -11.13
CA PRO A 174 19.51 11.95 -12.21
C PRO A 174 19.99 10.81 -13.10
N SER A 175 19.99 9.55 -12.59
CA SER A 175 20.37 8.38 -13.38
C SER A 175 19.44 8.09 -14.57
N PHE A 176 18.20 8.60 -14.54
CA PHE A 176 17.24 8.50 -15.63
C PHE A 176 17.35 9.63 -16.66
N LYS A 177 18.06 10.72 -16.33
CA LYS A 177 18.20 11.90 -17.19
C LYS A 177 19.46 11.76 -18.03
N THR A 178 19.33 11.86 -19.33
CA THR A 178 20.49 11.94 -20.25
C THR A 178 20.96 13.37 -20.47
N ASN A 179 20.10 14.36 -20.21
CA ASN A 179 20.40 15.78 -20.16
C ASN A 179 19.32 16.50 -19.33
N ASP A 180 19.56 17.76 -18.97
CA ASP A 180 18.66 18.56 -18.10
C ASP A 180 17.28 18.86 -18.72
N LYS A 181 17.14 18.71 -20.05
CA LYS A 181 15.87 18.92 -20.76
C LYS A 181 15.02 17.67 -20.87
N ASN A 182 15.53 16.51 -20.41
CA ASN A 182 14.79 15.27 -20.46
C ASN A 182 13.93 15.12 -19.20
N GLU A 183 12.66 14.76 -19.42
CA GLU A 183 11.68 14.46 -18.38
C GLU A 183 11.17 13.00 -18.55
N PRO A 184 11.97 12.02 -18.11
CA PRO A 184 11.59 10.62 -18.24
C PRO A 184 10.31 10.36 -17.47
N ARG A 185 9.29 9.86 -18.17
CA ARG A 185 7.99 9.56 -17.58
C ARG A 185 7.38 8.32 -18.18
N PHE A 186 6.49 7.76 -17.41
CA PHE A 186 5.86 6.50 -17.72
C PHE A 186 4.36 6.55 -17.38
N PHE A 187 3.53 5.96 -18.24
CA PHE A 187 2.11 5.76 -18.01
C PHE A 187 1.79 4.29 -18.20
N ALA A 188 0.96 3.70 -17.35
CA ALA A 188 0.49 2.34 -17.50
C ALA A 188 -0.91 2.17 -16.92
N ASN A 189 -1.66 1.17 -17.43
CA ASN A 189 -2.96 0.84 -16.86
C ASN A 189 -2.80 0.25 -15.45
N SER A 190 -1.77 -0.56 -15.23
CA SER A 190 -1.46 -1.10 -13.92
C SER A 190 0.02 -1.33 -13.72
N ALA A 191 0.43 -1.34 -12.46
CA ALA A 191 1.76 -1.72 -12.01
C ALA A 191 1.68 -2.82 -10.96
N TYR A 192 2.60 -3.77 -11.07
CA TYR A 192 2.91 -4.77 -10.05
C TYR A 192 4.36 -4.62 -9.65
N ILE A 193 4.60 -4.37 -8.37
CA ILE A 193 5.93 -4.10 -7.80
C ILE A 193 6.21 -5.14 -6.72
N ASP A 194 7.40 -5.72 -6.77
CA ASP A 194 7.90 -6.63 -5.74
C ASP A 194 9.42 -6.50 -5.57
N ASP A 195 10.02 -7.39 -4.78
CA ASP A 195 11.46 -7.40 -4.55
C ASP A 195 12.27 -7.71 -5.83
N GLU A 196 11.69 -8.43 -6.81
CA GLU A 196 12.34 -8.77 -8.08
C GLU A 196 12.35 -7.59 -9.06
N GLY A 197 11.37 -6.69 -8.96
CA GLY A 197 11.28 -5.54 -9.84
C GLY A 197 9.90 -4.96 -9.98
N VAL A 198 9.65 -4.39 -11.17
CA VAL A 198 8.37 -3.76 -11.52
C VAL A 198 7.87 -4.31 -12.84
N THR A 199 6.60 -4.65 -12.90
CA THR A 199 5.91 -5.01 -14.14
C THR A 199 4.77 -4.04 -14.38
N PHE A 200 4.70 -3.50 -15.58
CA PHE A 200 3.64 -2.60 -16.03
C PHE A 200 2.87 -3.24 -17.18
N ASP A 201 1.55 -3.11 -17.16
CA ASP A 201 0.68 -3.53 -18.26
C ASP A 201 0.20 -2.32 -19.05
N LYS A 202 0.27 -2.45 -20.40
CA LYS A 202 -0.09 -1.39 -21.37
C LYS A 202 0.64 -0.08 -21.07
N GLY A 203 1.96 -0.17 -21.00
CA GLY A 203 2.82 0.95 -20.65
C GLY A 203 3.23 1.81 -21.83
N VAL A 204 3.40 3.10 -21.59
CA VAL A 204 3.94 4.10 -22.52
C VAL A 204 5.07 4.83 -21.84
N PHE A 205 6.25 4.80 -22.42
CA PHE A 205 7.45 5.48 -21.93
C PHE A 205 7.93 6.55 -22.89
N THR A 206 8.38 7.69 -22.39
CA THR A 206 9.08 8.75 -23.13
C THR A 206 10.06 9.47 -22.24
N THR A 207 11.07 10.09 -22.82
CA THR A 207 11.97 11.06 -22.15
C THR A 207 11.76 12.49 -22.63
N CYS A 208 10.79 12.72 -23.52
CA CYS A 208 10.53 14.05 -24.06
C CYS A 208 10.06 15.00 -22.95
N GLN A 209 10.47 16.24 -23.04
CA GLN A 209 9.98 17.30 -22.16
C GLN A 209 8.46 17.40 -22.24
N TYR A 210 7.82 17.59 -21.08
CA TYR A 210 6.39 17.87 -21.02
C TYR A 210 6.10 19.20 -21.70
N ARG A 211 5.05 19.26 -22.51
CA ARG A 211 4.63 20.47 -23.21
C ARG A 211 3.15 20.68 -22.95
N GLU A 212 2.84 21.76 -22.29
CA GLU A 212 1.46 22.14 -22.00
C GLU A 212 0.63 22.22 -23.30
N GLY A 213 -0.60 21.73 -23.25
CA GLY A 213 -1.50 21.70 -24.41
C GLY A 213 -1.13 20.71 -25.52
N LYS A 214 -0.03 19.96 -25.43
CA LYS A 214 0.34 18.92 -26.40
C LYS A 214 0.05 17.54 -25.85
N LYS A 215 -0.89 16.82 -26.47
CA LYS A 215 -1.33 15.48 -26.03
C LYS A 215 -0.27 14.40 -26.23
N CYS A 216 0.54 14.49 -27.30
CA CYS A 216 1.50 13.45 -27.66
C CYS A 216 2.94 13.95 -27.53
N PRO A 217 3.86 13.15 -26.95
CA PRO A 217 5.28 13.43 -26.99
C PRO A 217 5.82 13.27 -28.41
N PRO A 218 6.94 13.92 -28.80
CA PRO A 218 7.59 13.73 -30.08
C PRO A 218 7.93 12.28 -30.38
N TRP A 219 8.30 11.49 -29.38
CA TRP A 219 8.44 10.05 -29.49
C TRP A 219 7.94 9.35 -28.21
N ALA A 220 7.48 8.12 -28.35
CA ALA A 220 7.08 7.26 -27.26
C ALA A 220 7.33 5.80 -27.59
N LEU A 221 7.67 5.01 -26.59
CA LEU A 221 7.71 3.55 -26.66
C LEU A 221 6.49 3.00 -25.92
N GLN A 222 5.53 2.48 -26.66
CA GLN A 222 4.34 1.83 -26.12
C GLN A 222 4.55 0.32 -26.12
N ALA A 223 4.19 -0.38 -25.04
CA ALA A 223 4.27 -1.84 -25.03
C ALA A 223 3.09 -2.46 -24.28
N LYS A 224 2.74 -3.70 -24.66
CA LYS A 224 1.72 -4.46 -23.94
C LYS A 224 2.16 -4.76 -22.52
N LYS A 225 3.45 -5.10 -22.34
CA LYS A 225 4.04 -5.38 -21.03
C LYS A 225 5.46 -4.83 -20.98
N ILE A 226 5.81 -4.22 -19.85
CA ILE A 226 7.16 -3.75 -19.56
C ILE A 226 7.57 -4.32 -18.20
N LYS A 227 8.71 -5.00 -18.16
CA LYS A 227 9.25 -5.59 -16.94
C LYS A 227 10.66 -5.04 -16.67
N HIS A 228 10.85 -4.33 -15.58
CA HIS A 228 12.17 -3.98 -15.07
C HIS A 228 12.61 -5.03 -14.05
N SER A 229 13.68 -5.75 -14.34
CA SER A 229 14.29 -6.71 -13.41
C SER A 229 15.41 -6.03 -12.63
N LYS A 230 15.29 -5.97 -11.31
CA LYS A 230 16.33 -5.43 -10.42
C LYS A 230 17.59 -6.28 -10.46
N ALA A 231 17.47 -7.61 -10.43
CA ALA A 231 18.59 -8.53 -10.45
C ALA A 231 19.41 -8.45 -11.74
N LYS A 232 18.72 -8.42 -12.90
CA LYS A 232 19.37 -8.32 -14.22
C LYS A 232 19.68 -6.88 -14.63
N LYS A 233 19.22 -5.89 -13.87
CA LYS A 233 19.34 -4.47 -14.20
C LYS A 233 18.94 -4.17 -15.65
N THR A 234 17.84 -4.79 -16.11
CA THR A 234 17.41 -4.80 -17.51
C THR A 234 15.91 -4.54 -17.59
N VAL A 235 15.51 -3.76 -18.58
CA VAL A 235 14.11 -3.51 -18.91
C VAL A 235 13.74 -4.32 -20.13
N TYR A 236 12.71 -5.13 -20.01
CA TYR A 236 12.15 -6.00 -21.06
C TYR A 236 10.80 -5.44 -21.53
N TYR A 237 10.57 -5.50 -22.82
CA TYR A 237 9.34 -5.06 -23.47
C TYR A 237 8.74 -6.19 -24.29
N GLU A 238 7.43 -6.37 -24.19
CA GLU A 238 6.66 -7.30 -25.01
C GLU A 238 5.69 -6.52 -25.88
N LYS A 239 5.69 -6.82 -27.20
CA LYS A 239 4.85 -6.17 -28.21
C LYS A 239 4.98 -4.66 -28.15
N ALA A 240 6.20 -4.16 -28.30
CA ALA A 240 6.52 -2.76 -28.24
C ALA A 240 6.36 -2.08 -29.61
N LEU A 241 5.82 -0.86 -29.59
CA LEU A 241 5.67 0.03 -30.72
C LEU A 241 6.43 1.31 -30.44
N LEU A 242 7.42 1.62 -31.26
CA LEU A 242 8.03 2.95 -31.29
C LEU A 242 7.11 3.87 -32.08
N LYS A 243 6.68 4.96 -31.47
CA LYS A 243 5.83 5.97 -32.06
C LYS A 243 6.56 7.30 -32.19
N ILE A 244 6.34 8.01 -33.29
CA ILE A 244 6.75 9.39 -33.51
C ILE A 244 5.48 10.21 -33.79
N TYR A 245 5.20 11.21 -32.94
CA TYR A 245 3.95 11.98 -32.97
C TYR A 245 2.71 11.10 -33.08
N ASP A 246 2.69 9.99 -32.30
CA ASP A 246 1.64 8.95 -32.25
C ASP A 246 1.53 8.02 -33.46
N PHE A 247 2.30 8.22 -34.52
CA PHE A 247 2.39 7.27 -35.64
C PHE A 247 3.33 6.10 -35.29
N PRO A 248 2.89 4.84 -35.41
CA PRO A 248 3.73 3.67 -35.18
C PRO A 248 4.75 3.54 -36.33
N ILE A 249 6.03 3.64 -35.98
CA ILE A 249 7.14 3.56 -36.95
C ILE A 249 7.79 2.17 -36.95
N PHE A 250 7.98 1.59 -35.74
CA PHE A 250 8.61 0.31 -35.55
C PHE A 250 7.86 -0.58 -34.56
N TYR A 251 7.76 -1.87 -34.88
CA TYR A 251 7.22 -2.90 -34.02
C TYR A 251 8.30 -3.88 -33.61
N PHE A 252 8.43 -4.10 -32.29
CA PHE A 252 9.32 -5.05 -31.67
C PHE A 252 8.51 -6.11 -30.90
N PRO A 253 8.47 -7.37 -31.38
CA PRO A 253 7.79 -8.45 -30.64
C PRO A 253 8.34 -8.62 -29.23
N LYS A 254 9.66 -8.57 -29.11
CA LYS A 254 10.43 -8.54 -27.85
C LYS A 254 11.61 -7.60 -28.01
N PHE A 255 11.82 -6.77 -27.01
CA PHE A 255 12.92 -5.82 -26.96
C PHE A 255 13.43 -5.71 -25.52
N PHE A 256 14.69 -5.45 -25.34
CA PHE A 256 15.26 -5.19 -24.03
C PHE A 256 16.43 -4.22 -24.12
N HIS A 257 16.69 -3.52 -23.02
CA HIS A 257 17.87 -2.68 -22.86
C HIS A 257 18.33 -2.70 -21.40
N PRO A 258 19.61 -2.38 -21.13
CA PRO A 258 20.10 -2.19 -19.77
C PRO A 258 19.29 -1.11 -19.02
N GLY A 259 19.03 -1.31 -17.76
CA GLY A 259 18.39 -0.31 -16.89
C GLY A 259 19.24 0.98 -16.80
N PRO A 260 18.62 2.11 -16.42
CA PRO A 260 19.29 3.42 -16.40
C PRO A 260 20.47 3.47 -15.40
N THR A 261 20.48 2.61 -14.39
CA THR A 261 21.55 2.54 -13.38
C THR A 261 22.80 1.78 -13.86
N VAL A 262 22.76 1.19 -15.05
CA VAL A 262 23.92 0.48 -15.62
C VAL A 262 24.81 1.49 -16.34
N LYS A 263 26.06 1.61 -15.91
CA LYS A 263 27.05 2.41 -16.66
C LYS A 263 27.14 1.87 -18.09
N ARG A 264 26.70 2.68 -19.06
CA ARG A 264 26.86 2.35 -20.47
C ARG A 264 28.36 2.34 -20.81
N ARG A 265 28.88 1.17 -21.12
CA ARG A 265 30.15 1.06 -21.79
C ARG A 265 29.86 1.16 -23.29
N SER A 266 30.05 2.35 -23.86
CA SER A 266 30.21 2.47 -25.29
C SER A 266 31.55 1.81 -25.65
N GLY A 267 31.51 0.59 -26.14
CA GLY A 267 32.68 -0.09 -26.66
C GLY A 267 32.40 -0.43 -28.12
N PHE A 268 33.09 0.20 -29.03
CA PHE A 268 33.48 -0.44 -30.28
C PHE A 268 34.73 -1.24 -30.00
#